data_6404dd67d134d21b84689bc415d65a24
#
_entry.id   6404dd67d134d21b84689bc415d65a24
#
_cell.length_a   1.000
_cell.length_b   1.000
_cell.length_c   1.000
_cell.angle_alpha   90.00
_cell.angle_beta   90.00
_cell.angle_gamma   90.00
#
_symmetry.space_group_name_H-M   'P 1'
#
loop_
_entity.id
_entity.type
_entity.pdbx_description
1 polymer ?
#
loop_
_entity_poly.entity_id
_entity_poly.type
_entity_poly.pdbx_seq_one_letter_code
_entity_poly.pdbx_strand_id
1 'polypeptide(L)'
;MNTLLLVEDEKIIRQGIRIMIERSGVEIKEIIECNNGLSALEILKTRPIDVMFTDIRMPKMDGIQLVDEIQKLDHKPLIAAISGFDEFDYAVNLMRNGVTEYISKPVDREIIKKTLEKFNGVIEERESEQSRRKKVAYQQLQYMLFYDDITKVEIENICLKSE
;
A
#
# COMPACT_ATOMS: atom_id res chain seq x y z
N MET A 1 -6.25 -6.93 4.06
CA MET A 1 -5.24 -6.70 2.97
C MET A 1 -5.75 -7.33 1.67
N ASN A 2 -5.73 -6.61 0.54
CA ASN A 2 -6.25 -7.16 -0.72
C ASN A 2 -5.14 -7.83 -1.55
N THR A 3 -4.04 -7.12 -1.83
CA THR A 3 -3.04 -7.59 -2.78
C THR A 3 -1.63 -7.46 -2.23
N LEU A 4 -0.88 -8.55 -2.28
CA LEU A 4 0.53 -8.62 -1.92
C LEU A 4 1.36 -9.00 -3.15
N LEU A 5 2.43 -8.25 -3.41
CA LEU A 5 3.42 -8.54 -4.45
C LEU A 5 4.70 -9.08 -3.80
N LEU A 6 5.12 -10.28 -4.20
CA LEU A 6 6.36 -10.92 -3.76
C LEU A 6 7.37 -10.92 -4.92
N VAL A 7 8.50 -10.26 -4.71
CA VAL A 7 9.56 -10.09 -5.71
C VAL A 7 10.85 -10.73 -5.21
N GLU A 8 11.25 -11.84 -5.82
CA GLU A 8 12.43 -12.62 -5.46
C GLU A 8 12.85 -13.42 -6.71
N ASP A 9 14.09 -13.33 -7.13
CA ASP A 9 14.56 -14.00 -8.33
C ASP A 9 14.79 -15.50 -8.15
N GLU A 10 15.20 -15.92 -6.94
CA GLU A 10 15.42 -17.32 -6.62
C GLU A 10 14.09 -18.05 -6.34
N LYS A 11 13.70 -18.93 -7.26
CA LYS A 11 12.41 -19.66 -7.19
C LYS A 11 12.18 -20.38 -5.86
N ILE A 12 13.21 -21.02 -5.32
CA ILE A 12 13.09 -21.82 -4.07
C ILE A 12 12.85 -20.89 -2.89
N ILE A 13 13.56 -19.76 -2.81
CA ILE A 13 13.40 -18.76 -1.75
C ILE A 13 12.02 -18.13 -1.88
N ARG A 14 11.60 -17.71 -3.07
CA ARG A 14 10.27 -17.15 -3.34
C ARG A 14 9.15 -18.07 -2.90
N GLN A 15 9.23 -19.36 -3.24
CA GLN A 15 8.25 -20.36 -2.77
C GLN A 15 8.24 -20.52 -1.25
N GLY A 16 9.40 -20.50 -0.61
CA GLY A 16 9.52 -20.57 0.85
C GLY A 16 8.84 -19.38 1.54
N ILE A 17 9.13 -18.16 1.06
CA ILE A 17 8.52 -16.93 1.58
C ILE A 17 7.00 -16.95 1.33
N ARG A 18 6.56 -17.35 0.15
CA ARG A 18 5.13 -17.50 -0.17
C ARG A 18 4.39 -18.38 0.82
N ILE A 19 4.96 -19.57 1.13
CA ILE A 19 4.37 -20.50 2.10
C ILE A 19 4.31 -19.85 3.50
N MET A 20 5.34 -19.09 3.91
CA MET A 20 5.33 -18.38 5.18
C MET A 20 4.24 -17.32 5.23
N ILE A 21 4.04 -16.57 4.14
CA ILE A 21 2.97 -15.58 3.99
C ILE A 21 1.60 -16.25 4.10
N GLU A 22 1.34 -17.31 3.33
CA GLU A 22 0.08 -18.05 3.35
C GLU A 22 -0.26 -18.65 4.72
N ARG A 23 0.76 -19.03 5.49
CA ARG A 23 0.62 -19.59 6.84
C ARG A 23 0.72 -18.56 7.95
N SER A 24 0.78 -17.27 7.64
CA SER A 24 0.89 -16.21 8.65
C SER A 24 -0.37 -16.03 9.50
N GLY A 25 -1.52 -16.43 8.96
CA GLY A 25 -2.85 -16.18 9.54
C GLY A 25 -3.44 -14.82 9.20
N VAL A 26 -2.71 -13.96 8.46
CA VAL A 26 -3.24 -12.69 7.94
C VAL A 26 -4.01 -12.97 6.65
N GLU A 27 -5.24 -12.46 6.56
CA GLU A 27 -6.06 -12.63 5.35
C GLU A 27 -5.52 -11.77 4.21
N ILE A 28 -5.12 -12.43 3.13
CA ILE A 28 -4.63 -11.82 1.90
C ILE A 28 -5.43 -12.40 0.73
N LYS A 29 -6.12 -11.55 -0.03
CA LYS A 29 -6.99 -12.04 -1.12
C LYS A 29 -6.19 -12.53 -2.32
N GLU A 30 -5.07 -11.90 -2.62
CA GLU A 30 -4.26 -12.23 -3.79
C GLU A 30 -2.76 -12.05 -3.49
N ILE A 31 -1.95 -13.04 -3.83
CA ILE A 31 -0.49 -13.00 -3.79
C ILE A 31 0.02 -13.11 -5.22
N ILE A 32 0.71 -12.07 -5.69
CA ILE A 32 1.33 -12.02 -7.01
C ILE A 32 2.83 -12.23 -6.84
N GLU A 33 3.44 -13.02 -7.71
CA GLU A 33 4.87 -13.30 -7.69
C GLU A 33 5.58 -12.74 -8.91
N CYS A 34 6.75 -12.16 -8.69
CA CYS A 34 7.68 -11.72 -9.73
C CYS A 34 9.09 -12.24 -9.45
N ASN A 35 9.90 -12.34 -10.48
CA ASN A 35 11.29 -12.79 -10.40
C ASN A 35 12.33 -11.69 -10.71
N ASN A 36 11.91 -10.44 -10.81
CA ASN A 36 12.79 -9.29 -11.01
C ASN A 36 12.03 -7.96 -10.81
N GLY A 37 12.78 -6.88 -10.57
CA GLY A 37 12.22 -5.55 -10.34
C GLY A 37 11.47 -4.94 -11.52
N LEU A 38 11.88 -5.21 -12.77
CA LEU A 38 11.19 -4.66 -13.96
C LEU A 38 9.75 -5.19 -14.06
N SER A 39 9.56 -6.50 -13.92
CA SER A 39 8.22 -7.10 -13.94
C SER A 39 7.36 -6.61 -12.77
N ALA A 40 7.97 -6.42 -11.60
CA ALA A 40 7.29 -5.85 -10.46
C ALA A 40 6.82 -4.41 -10.72
N LEU A 41 7.68 -3.57 -11.32
CA LEU A 41 7.35 -2.19 -11.68
C LEU A 41 6.20 -2.11 -12.70
N GLU A 42 6.18 -2.99 -13.69
CA GLU A 42 5.08 -3.08 -14.65
C GLU A 42 3.74 -3.38 -13.97
N ILE A 43 3.72 -4.33 -13.04
CA ILE A 43 2.51 -4.64 -12.26
C ILE A 43 2.07 -3.45 -11.43
N LEU A 44 2.99 -2.79 -10.72
CA LEU A 44 2.71 -1.63 -9.88
C LEU A 44 2.15 -0.43 -10.66
N LYS A 45 2.51 -0.29 -11.95
CA LYS A 45 1.96 0.73 -12.86
C LYS A 45 0.55 0.42 -13.34
N THR A 46 0.16 -0.84 -13.36
CA THR A 46 -1.12 -1.28 -13.95
C THR A 46 -2.23 -1.49 -12.94
N ARG A 47 -1.88 -1.72 -11.68
CA ARG A 47 -2.86 -2.00 -10.63
C ARG A 47 -2.35 -1.61 -9.23
N PRO A 48 -3.25 -1.25 -8.31
CA PRO A 48 -2.87 -0.96 -6.93
C PRO A 48 -2.41 -2.24 -6.22
N ILE A 49 -1.30 -2.12 -5.50
CA ILE A 49 -0.75 -3.16 -4.62
C ILE A 49 -0.69 -2.59 -3.21
N ASP A 50 -1.21 -3.31 -2.22
CA ASP A 50 -1.21 -2.87 -0.83
C ASP A 50 0.15 -3.05 -0.16
N VAL A 51 0.78 -4.20 -0.40
CA VAL A 51 2.04 -4.61 0.24
C VAL A 51 2.98 -5.22 -0.79
N MET A 52 4.26 -4.91 -0.69
CA MET A 52 5.32 -5.52 -1.47
C MET A 52 6.41 -6.06 -0.56
N PHE A 53 6.77 -7.33 -0.76
CA PHE A 53 8.00 -7.94 -0.27
C PHE A 53 8.98 -8.03 -1.43
N THR A 54 10.17 -7.46 -1.28
CA THR A 54 11.18 -7.48 -2.35
C THR A 54 12.55 -7.88 -1.85
N ASP A 55 13.21 -8.78 -2.56
CA ASP A 55 14.65 -8.93 -2.41
C ASP A 55 15.37 -7.67 -2.89
N ILE A 56 16.54 -7.40 -2.33
CA ILE A 56 17.39 -6.27 -2.73
C ILE A 56 18.21 -6.66 -3.94
N ARG A 57 18.83 -7.83 -3.95
CA ARG A 57 19.73 -8.25 -5.04
C ARG A 57 19.03 -9.10 -6.08
N MET A 58 18.63 -8.48 -7.15
CA MET A 58 17.98 -9.17 -8.27
C MET A 58 18.59 -8.72 -9.61
N PRO A 59 18.57 -9.60 -10.64
CA PRO A 59 19.01 -9.24 -11.98
C PRO A 59 18.08 -8.22 -12.64
N LYS A 60 18.58 -7.48 -13.63
CA LYS A 60 17.90 -6.47 -14.45
C LYS A 60 17.59 -5.17 -13.72
N MET A 61 16.80 -5.23 -12.68
CA MET A 61 16.48 -4.12 -11.78
C MET A 61 16.51 -4.67 -10.36
N ASP A 62 17.38 -4.14 -9.53
CA ASP A 62 17.50 -4.51 -8.12
C ASP A 62 16.40 -3.87 -7.28
N GLY A 63 16.30 -4.30 -6.01
CA GLY A 63 15.27 -3.81 -5.09
C GLY A 63 15.41 -2.33 -4.76
N ILE A 64 16.64 -1.78 -4.79
CA ILE A 64 16.89 -0.35 -4.52
C ILE A 64 16.33 0.48 -5.67
N GLN A 65 16.69 0.13 -6.89
CA GLN A 65 16.19 0.79 -8.09
C GLN A 65 14.66 0.69 -8.20
N LEU A 66 14.09 -0.47 -7.82
CA LEU A 66 12.65 -0.66 -7.79
C LEU A 66 11.98 0.29 -6.79
N VAL A 67 12.52 0.40 -5.58
CA VAL A 67 11.99 1.31 -4.55
C VAL A 67 12.05 2.76 -5.02
N ASP A 68 13.14 3.19 -5.64
CA ASP A 68 13.27 4.55 -6.19
C ASP A 68 12.25 4.84 -7.28
N GLU A 69 11.96 3.89 -8.16
CA GLU A 69 10.92 4.03 -9.19
C GLU A 69 9.50 4.08 -8.56
N ILE A 70 9.25 3.31 -7.51
CA ILE A 70 7.97 3.31 -6.78
C ILE A 70 7.69 4.70 -6.17
N GLN A 71 8.71 5.46 -5.75
CA GLN A 71 8.49 6.80 -5.20
C GLN A 71 7.86 7.77 -6.21
N LYS A 72 7.95 7.50 -7.49
CA LYS A 72 7.38 8.30 -8.59
C LYS A 72 5.92 7.94 -8.90
N LEU A 73 5.40 6.85 -8.30
CA LEU A 73 4.03 6.40 -8.53
C LEU A 73 3.05 7.11 -7.59
N ASP A 74 1.82 7.29 -8.06
CA ASP A 74 0.73 7.88 -7.27
C ASP A 74 0.30 6.96 -6.13
N HIS A 75 0.25 5.65 -6.37
CA HIS A 75 -0.08 4.64 -5.37
C HIS A 75 1.17 3.86 -4.98
N LYS A 76 1.50 3.90 -3.70
CA LYS A 76 2.70 3.28 -3.15
C LYS A 76 2.32 2.18 -2.17
N PRO A 77 2.80 0.94 -2.38
CA PRO A 77 2.60 -0.14 -1.42
C PRO A 77 3.37 0.12 -0.12
N LEU A 78 3.00 -0.57 0.95
CA LEU A 78 3.88 -0.76 2.09
C LEU A 78 4.98 -1.74 1.68
N ILE A 79 6.24 -1.40 1.91
CA ILE A 79 7.38 -2.15 1.39
C ILE A 79 8.15 -2.80 2.52
N ALA A 80 8.34 -4.12 2.44
CA ALA A 80 9.31 -4.89 3.21
C ALA A 80 10.47 -5.31 2.30
N ALA A 81 11.66 -4.81 2.56
CA ALA A 81 12.87 -5.22 1.87
C ALA A 81 13.49 -6.44 2.57
N ILE A 82 13.83 -7.46 1.79
CA ILE A 82 14.48 -8.68 2.26
C ILE A 82 15.93 -8.66 1.76
N SER A 83 16.90 -8.92 2.64
CA SER A 83 18.32 -8.74 2.30
C SER A 83 19.24 -9.68 3.05
N GLY A 84 20.42 -9.96 2.47
CA GLY A 84 21.52 -10.67 3.12
C GLY A 84 22.23 -9.81 4.18
N PHE A 85 23.08 -10.46 4.99
CA PHE A 85 23.75 -9.89 6.17
C PHE A 85 24.69 -8.70 5.87
N ASP A 86 25.28 -8.64 4.69
CA ASP A 86 26.32 -7.65 4.35
C ASP A 86 25.76 -6.31 3.81
N GLU A 87 24.47 -6.09 3.90
CA GLU A 87 23.79 -4.98 3.22
C GLU A 87 23.23 -3.92 4.18
N PHE A 88 23.72 -3.89 5.42
CA PHE A 88 23.23 -2.95 6.44
C PHE A 88 23.36 -1.47 6.01
N ASP A 89 24.40 -1.13 5.25
CA ASP A 89 24.58 0.24 4.75
C ASP A 89 23.47 0.63 3.75
N TYR A 90 22.91 -0.33 3.02
CA TYR A 90 21.77 -0.11 2.13
C TYR A 90 20.45 0.04 2.90
N ALA A 91 20.31 -0.63 4.06
CA ALA A 91 19.10 -0.56 4.87
C ALA A 91 18.73 0.89 5.25
N VAL A 92 19.73 1.70 5.64
CA VAL A 92 19.51 3.11 6.00
C VAL A 92 19.01 3.93 4.81
N ASN A 93 19.56 3.71 3.62
CA ASN A 93 19.13 4.39 2.41
C ASN A 93 17.73 3.93 1.98
N LEU A 94 17.42 2.64 2.08
CA LEU A 94 16.11 2.08 1.77
C LEU A 94 15.01 2.62 2.69
N MET A 95 15.29 2.72 3.99
CA MET A 95 14.35 3.31 4.95
C MET A 95 14.08 4.79 4.66
N ARG A 96 15.08 5.55 4.22
CA ARG A 96 14.90 6.96 3.79
C ARG A 96 14.08 7.07 2.51
N ASN A 97 14.14 6.05 1.65
CA ASN A 97 13.44 6.01 0.37
C ASN A 97 12.06 5.34 0.43
N GLY A 98 11.48 5.18 1.64
CA GLY A 98 10.09 4.74 1.79
C GLY A 98 9.89 3.23 1.98
N VAL A 99 10.97 2.47 2.25
CA VAL A 99 10.85 1.11 2.76
C VAL A 99 10.33 1.17 4.20
N THR A 100 9.29 0.41 4.48
CA THR A 100 8.61 0.43 5.78
C THR A 100 9.23 -0.56 6.75
N GLU A 101 9.70 -1.70 6.27
CA GLU A 101 10.33 -2.77 7.06
C GLU A 101 11.54 -3.36 6.33
N TYR A 102 12.53 -3.78 7.11
CA TYR A 102 13.73 -4.46 6.63
C TYR A 102 13.85 -5.82 7.30
N ILE A 103 13.99 -6.87 6.50
CA ILE A 103 14.06 -8.25 6.95
C ILE A 103 15.39 -8.85 6.50
N SER A 104 16.21 -9.29 7.44
CA SER A 104 17.47 -9.97 7.12
C SER A 104 17.25 -11.46 6.79
N LYS A 105 17.95 -11.96 5.77
CA LYS A 105 18.04 -13.39 5.49
C LYS A 105 18.95 -14.08 6.53
N PRO A 106 18.65 -15.30 7.02
CA PRO A 106 17.56 -16.15 6.59
C PRO A 106 16.19 -15.65 7.10
N VAL A 107 15.18 -15.71 6.23
CA VAL A 107 13.84 -15.23 6.55
C VAL A 107 13.18 -16.16 7.57
N ASP A 108 12.70 -15.59 8.65
CA ASP A 108 11.97 -16.29 9.71
C ASP A 108 10.45 -16.10 9.56
N ARG A 109 9.70 -17.17 9.83
CA ARG A 109 8.24 -17.16 9.73
C ARG A 109 7.58 -16.16 10.68
N GLU A 110 8.11 -16.03 11.89
CA GLU A 110 7.55 -15.10 12.89
C GLU A 110 7.79 -13.64 12.49
N ILE A 111 8.92 -13.36 11.84
CA ILE A 111 9.21 -12.02 11.31
C ILE A 111 8.23 -11.69 10.17
N ILE A 112 8.00 -12.61 9.22
CA ILE A 112 7.00 -12.43 8.16
C ILE A 112 5.62 -12.16 8.74
N LYS A 113 5.19 -12.96 9.72
CA LYS A 113 3.90 -12.80 10.38
C LYS A 113 3.76 -11.43 11.03
N LYS A 114 4.72 -11.02 11.86
CA LYS A 114 4.71 -9.70 12.54
C LYS A 114 4.70 -8.54 11.56
N THR A 115 5.46 -8.65 10.48
CA THR A 115 5.49 -7.63 9.41
C THR A 115 4.11 -7.51 8.74
N LEU A 116 3.49 -8.64 8.41
CA LEU A 116 2.15 -8.66 7.81
C LEU A 116 1.07 -8.13 8.76
N GLU A 117 1.11 -8.50 10.03
CA GLU A 117 0.18 -7.98 11.05
C GLU A 117 0.31 -6.46 11.19
N LYS A 118 1.55 -5.94 11.25
CA LYS A 118 1.82 -4.51 11.28
C LYS A 118 1.27 -3.79 10.03
N PHE A 119 1.54 -4.34 8.85
CA PHE A 119 1.06 -3.76 7.60
C PHE A 119 -0.46 -3.78 7.49
N ASN A 120 -1.09 -4.87 7.93
CA ASN A 120 -2.54 -4.96 7.95
C ASN A 120 -3.16 -3.88 8.86
N GLY A 121 -2.60 -3.66 10.04
CA GLY A 121 -3.03 -2.58 10.93
C GLY A 121 -2.93 -1.19 10.29
N VAL A 122 -1.82 -0.90 9.59
CA VAL A 122 -1.64 0.38 8.86
C VAL A 122 -2.68 0.53 7.74
N ILE A 123 -2.99 -0.55 7.02
CA ILE A 123 -3.98 -0.51 5.94
C ILE A 123 -5.38 -0.25 6.51
N GLU A 124 -5.77 -0.96 7.56
CA GLU A 124 -7.07 -0.79 8.23
C GLU A 124 -7.26 0.64 8.77
N GLU A 125 -6.21 1.21 9.35
CA GLU A 125 -6.22 2.59 9.82
C GLU A 125 -6.42 3.59 8.67
N ARG A 126 -5.67 3.44 7.57
CA ARG A 126 -5.82 4.28 6.36
C ARG A 126 -7.23 4.17 5.77
N GLU A 127 -7.78 2.97 5.67
CA GLU A 127 -9.15 2.74 5.16
C GLU A 127 -10.20 3.40 6.08
N SER A 128 -10.03 3.29 7.40
CA SER A 128 -10.94 3.90 8.38
C SER A 128 -10.92 5.43 8.32
N GLU A 129 -9.74 6.04 8.21
CA GLU A 129 -9.59 7.49 8.04
C GLU A 129 -10.20 7.99 6.73
N GLN A 130 -9.94 7.26 5.62
CA GLN A 130 -10.51 7.61 4.33
C GLN A 130 -12.04 7.53 4.34
N SER A 131 -12.60 6.53 5.00
CA SER A 131 -14.05 6.38 5.18
C SER A 131 -14.64 7.51 6.01
N ARG A 132 -13.97 7.93 7.09
CA ARG A 132 -14.39 9.10 7.90
C ARG A 132 -14.38 10.38 7.07
N ARG A 133 -13.30 10.63 6.32
CA ARG A 133 -13.18 11.83 5.46
C ARG A 133 -14.30 11.89 4.42
N LYS A 134 -14.58 10.76 3.75
CA LYS A 134 -15.70 10.66 2.79
C LYS A 134 -17.05 10.96 3.45
N LYS A 135 -17.30 10.41 4.66
CA LYS A 135 -18.54 10.65 5.40
C LYS A 135 -18.72 12.11 5.77
N VAL A 136 -17.66 12.76 6.27
CA VAL A 136 -17.68 14.20 6.61
C VAL A 136 -17.92 15.05 5.36
N ALA A 137 -17.20 14.78 4.25
CA ALA A 137 -17.39 15.50 2.99
C ALA A 137 -18.82 15.34 2.46
N TYR A 138 -19.39 14.14 2.54
CA TYR A 138 -20.78 13.88 2.13
C TYR A 138 -21.79 14.66 3.00
N GLN A 139 -21.59 14.69 4.33
CA GLN A 139 -22.43 15.48 5.24
C GLN A 139 -22.34 16.98 4.95
N GLN A 140 -21.15 17.50 4.68
CA GLN A 140 -20.97 18.90 4.30
C GLN A 140 -21.67 19.23 2.98
N LEU A 141 -21.56 18.35 1.99
CA LEU A 141 -22.23 18.50 0.70
C LEU A 141 -23.77 18.52 0.87
N GLN A 142 -24.32 17.61 1.67
CA GLN A 142 -25.75 17.59 1.99
C GLN A 142 -26.19 18.87 2.68
N TYR A 143 -25.39 19.35 3.65
CA TYR A 143 -25.70 20.61 4.34
C TYR A 143 -25.72 21.80 3.38
N MET A 144 -24.75 21.90 2.49
CA MET A 144 -24.69 22.97 1.48
C MET A 144 -25.88 22.92 0.54
N LEU A 145 -26.24 21.73 0.04
CA LEU A 145 -27.40 21.54 -0.83
C LEU A 145 -28.72 21.90 -0.13
N PHE A 146 -28.87 21.49 1.14
CA PHE A 146 -30.04 21.79 1.95
C PHE A 146 -30.17 23.31 2.22
N TYR A 147 -29.04 23.98 2.46
CA TYR A 147 -29.02 25.43 2.66
C TYR A 147 -29.33 26.21 1.39
N ASP A 148 -28.87 25.72 0.23
CA ASP A 148 -29.18 26.31 -1.08
C ASP A 148 -30.69 26.16 -1.42
N ASP A 149 -31.31 25.03 -1.08
CA ASP A 149 -32.76 24.82 -1.21
C ASP A 149 -33.58 25.74 -0.29
N ILE A 150 -33.14 25.96 0.96
CA ILE A 150 -33.79 26.91 1.87
C ILE A 150 -33.70 28.35 1.31
N THR A 151 -32.52 28.76 0.86
CA THR A 151 -32.36 30.11 0.30
C THR A 151 -33.18 30.33 -0.95
N LYS A 152 -33.36 29.35 -1.82
CA LYS A 152 -34.26 29.41 -2.98
C LYS A 152 -35.73 29.58 -2.57
N VAL A 153 -36.19 28.78 -1.64
CA VAL A 153 -37.56 28.85 -1.10
C VAL A 153 -37.83 30.18 -0.42
N GLU A 154 -36.88 30.72 0.33
CA GLU A 154 -36.99 32.02 0.98
C GLU A 154 -37.04 33.17 -0.09
N ILE A 155 -36.23 33.12 -1.13
CA ILE A 155 -36.22 34.08 -2.22
C ILE A 155 -37.55 34.04 -3.00
N GLU A 156 -38.05 32.84 -3.30
CA GLU A 156 -39.37 32.72 -3.97
C GLU A 156 -40.50 33.25 -3.09
N ASN A 157 -40.50 33.03 -1.78
CA ASN A 157 -41.49 33.57 -0.85
C ASN A 157 -41.39 35.09 -0.70
N ILE A 158 -40.21 35.68 -0.80
CA ILE A 158 -40.02 37.15 -0.79
C ILE A 158 -40.54 37.77 -2.09
N CYS A 159 -40.27 37.16 -3.24
CA CYS A 159 -40.78 37.61 -4.53
C CYS A 159 -42.32 37.56 -4.62
N LEU A 160 -42.94 36.51 -4.04
CA LEU A 160 -44.41 36.37 -4.02
C LEU A 160 -45.13 37.34 -3.07
N LYS A 161 -44.44 37.94 -2.10
CA LYS A 161 -44.99 38.91 -1.16
C LYS A 161 -44.82 40.37 -1.60
N SER A 162 -44.18 40.61 -2.74
CA SER A 162 -43.91 41.95 -3.27
C SER A 162 -44.82 42.33 -4.45
N GLU A 163 -45.82 41.52 -4.76
CA GLU A 163 -47.00 41.86 -5.59
C GLU A 163 -48.23 42.17 -4.69
#